data_9440f0f87b3e424d7077cd379ad03532
#
_entry.id   9440f0f87b3e424d7077cd379ad03532
#
_cell.length_a   1.000
_cell.length_b   1.000
_cell.length_c   1.000
_cell.angle_alpha   90.00
_cell.angle_beta   90.00
_cell.angle_gamma   90.00
#
_symmetry.space_group_name_H-M   'P 1'
#
loop_
_entity.id
_entity.type
_entity.pdbx_description
1 polymer ?
#
loop_
_entity_poly.entity_id
_entity_poly.type
_entity_poly.pdbx_seq_one_letter_code
_entity_poly.pdbx_strand_id
1 'polypeptide(L)'
;MKYAITGHTRGLGAAIVNQLAYGNSHVGFSRSNGYDISIADDRSRIINEITDCHVFINNAHNGYAQTDMLYDIWNKWQDTNKLIVNIGSNTTDGIKSHAHKYTAEKIALEKASDQLANQNKCKVTLFKFGWVGSERVLTNYTPDSYITVDDAAKYIIQTINLTHNYRLVSTTLLPK
;
A
#
# COMPACT_ATOMS: atom_id res chain seq x y z
N MET A 1 17.51 -2.63 -3.79
CA MET A 1 16.61 -1.44 -3.71
C MET A 1 16.36 -1.10 -2.24
N LYS A 2 16.03 0.17 -1.92
CA LYS A 2 15.59 0.58 -0.58
C LYS A 2 14.10 0.87 -0.59
N TYR A 3 13.39 0.25 0.34
CA TYR A 3 11.93 0.34 0.48
C TYR A 3 11.55 1.19 1.69
N ALA A 4 10.44 1.92 1.57
CA ALA A 4 9.76 2.56 2.70
C ALA A 4 8.37 1.93 2.84
N ILE A 5 7.96 1.55 4.05
CA ILE A 5 6.74 0.78 4.26
C ILE A 5 5.95 1.35 5.44
N THR A 6 4.71 1.77 5.23
CA THR A 6 3.82 2.14 6.33
C THR A 6 3.09 0.91 6.87
N GLY A 7 2.95 0.79 8.21
CA GLY A 7 2.29 -0.36 8.85
C GLY A 7 3.08 -1.66 8.77
N HIS A 8 4.41 -1.58 8.87
CA HIS A 8 5.37 -2.68 8.64
C HIS A 8 5.45 -3.72 9.78
N THR A 9 4.84 -3.49 10.92
CA THR A 9 5.09 -4.30 12.14
C THR A 9 4.19 -5.51 12.30
N ARG A 10 3.11 -5.64 11.53
CA ARG A 10 2.16 -6.76 11.60
C ARG A 10 1.42 -6.99 10.28
N GLY A 11 0.74 -8.13 10.19
CA GLY A 11 -0.09 -8.51 9.03
C GLY A 11 0.67 -8.41 7.70
N LEU A 12 0.02 -7.88 6.67
CA LEU A 12 0.61 -7.79 5.33
C LEU A 12 1.91 -6.98 5.30
N GLY A 13 2.01 -5.89 6.07
CA GLY A 13 3.23 -5.08 6.12
C GLY A 13 4.44 -5.84 6.65
N ALA A 14 4.27 -6.65 7.71
CA ALA A 14 5.33 -7.51 8.22
C ALA A 14 5.70 -8.62 7.22
N ALA A 15 4.70 -9.24 6.59
CA ALA A 15 4.94 -10.24 5.56
C ALA A 15 5.72 -9.66 4.36
N ILE A 16 5.43 -8.42 3.95
CA ILE A 16 6.19 -7.73 2.89
C ILE A 16 7.66 -7.57 3.31
N VAL A 17 7.93 -7.13 4.55
CA VAL A 17 9.31 -7.02 5.06
C VAL A 17 10.05 -8.36 4.98
N ASN A 18 9.39 -9.44 5.38
CA ASN A 18 9.96 -10.80 5.35
C ASN A 18 10.22 -11.32 3.92
N GLN A 19 9.51 -10.81 2.91
CA GLN A 19 9.71 -11.17 1.51
C GLN A 19 10.82 -10.37 0.80
N LEU A 20 11.39 -9.37 1.45
CA LEU A 20 12.47 -8.59 0.84
C LEU A 20 13.73 -9.46 0.68
N ALA A 21 14.16 -9.67 -0.56
CA ALA A 21 15.32 -10.48 -0.87
C ALA A 21 16.61 -9.90 -0.27
N TYR A 22 17.61 -10.76 -0.08
CA TYR A 22 18.97 -10.36 0.33
C TYR A 22 19.49 -9.23 -0.57
N GLY A 23 20.11 -8.21 0.03
CA GLY A 23 20.59 -7.01 -0.68
C GLY A 23 19.57 -5.89 -0.83
N ASN A 24 18.32 -6.10 -0.42
CA ASN A 24 17.34 -5.01 -0.24
C ASN A 24 17.36 -4.52 1.21
N SER A 25 17.11 -3.22 1.39
CA SER A 25 16.92 -2.60 2.71
C SER A 25 15.56 -1.96 2.83
N HIS A 26 15.10 -1.75 4.05
CA HIS A 26 13.84 -1.05 4.27
C HIS A 26 13.91 -0.10 5.46
N VAL A 27 13.03 0.90 5.44
CA VAL A 27 12.63 1.71 6.59
C VAL A 27 11.13 1.55 6.78
N GLY A 28 10.72 1.33 8.03
CA GLY A 28 9.33 1.07 8.35
C GLY A 28 8.73 2.15 9.25
N PHE A 29 7.48 2.51 9.01
CA PHE A 29 6.75 3.54 9.74
C PHE A 29 5.44 2.97 10.28
N SER A 30 5.23 3.09 11.59
CA SER A 30 4.03 2.63 12.26
C SER A 30 3.84 3.34 13.59
N ARG A 31 2.66 3.24 14.17
CA ARG A 31 2.39 3.83 15.48
C ARG A 31 3.30 3.27 16.59
N SER A 32 3.75 2.02 16.45
CA SER A 32 4.65 1.41 17.43
C SER A 32 6.06 2.00 17.44
N ASN A 33 6.47 2.69 16.37
CA ASN A 33 7.73 3.42 16.31
C ASN A 33 7.54 4.94 16.11
N GLY A 34 6.36 5.46 16.51
CA GLY A 34 6.11 6.90 16.63
C GLY A 34 5.67 7.60 15.35
N TYR A 35 5.02 6.86 14.41
CA TYR A 35 4.47 7.45 13.18
C TYR A 35 3.00 7.07 12.99
N ASP A 36 2.11 8.05 13.02
CA ASP A 36 0.71 7.87 12.66
C ASP A 36 0.40 8.65 11.37
N ILE A 37 0.04 7.95 10.30
CA ILE A 37 -0.27 8.58 9.01
C ILE A 37 -1.48 9.53 9.05
N SER A 38 -2.32 9.47 10.08
CA SER A 38 -3.42 10.42 10.28
C SER A 38 -2.96 11.80 10.75
N ILE A 39 -1.73 11.91 11.23
CA ILE A 39 -1.10 13.14 11.70
C ILE A 39 -0.26 13.73 10.57
N ALA A 40 -0.57 14.97 10.14
CA ALA A 40 0.12 15.62 9.03
C ALA A 40 1.63 15.80 9.27
N ASP A 41 2.01 16.14 10.51
CA ASP A 41 3.42 16.30 10.89
C ASP A 41 4.17 14.96 10.78
N ASP A 42 3.56 13.83 11.14
CA ASP A 42 4.17 12.52 10.99
C ASP A 42 4.32 12.15 9.51
N ARG A 43 3.33 12.45 8.65
CA ARG A 43 3.48 12.27 7.21
C ARG A 43 4.63 13.10 6.66
N SER A 44 4.78 14.35 7.10
CA SER A 44 5.89 15.23 6.71
C SER A 44 7.25 14.65 7.15
N ARG A 45 7.34 14.08 8.35
CA ARG A 45 8.55 13.39 8.84
C ARG A 45 8.88 12.19 7.96
N ILE A 46 7.89 11.33 7.66
CA ILE A 46 8.06 10.18 6.77
C ILE A 46 8.65 10.62 5.43
N ILE A 47 8.09 11.66 4.79
CA ILE A 47 8.55 12.19 3.50
C ILE A 47 10.02 12.61 3.55
N ASN A 48 10.45 13.23 4.64
CA ASN A 48 11.84 13.66 4.80
C ASN A 48 12.81 12.48 4.96
N GLU A 49 12.38 11.39 5.60
CA GLU A 49 13.19 10.21 5.88
C GLU A 49 13.32 9.25 4.68
N ILE A 50 12.46 9.36 3.66
CA ILE A 50 12.44 8.45 2.52
C ILE A 50 13.11 9.00 1.26
N THR A 51 13.90 10.05 1.38
CA THR A 51 14.51 10.74 0.23
C THR A 51 15.40 9.82 -0.62
N ASP A 52 16.05 8.85 -0.02
CA ASP A 52 16.92 7.84 -0.66
C ASP A 52 16.22 6.51 -0.95
N CYS A 53 14.91 6.38 -0.64
CA CYS A 53 14.13 5.19 -0.98
C CYS A 53 13.76 5.18 -2.47
N HIS A 54 13.62 3.97 -3.02
CA HIS A 54 13.25 3.73 -4.42
C HIS A 54 11.77 3.37 -4.56
N VAL A 55 11.22 2.70 -3.56
CA VAL A 55 9.84 2.21 -3.51
C VAL A 55 9.20 2.64 -2.20
N PHE A 56 8.01 3.20 -2.26
CA PHE A 56 7.16 3.47 -1.10
C PHE A 56 5.93 2.57 -1.13
N ILE A 57 5.74 1.76 -0.08
CA ILE A 57 4.57 0.88 0.06
C ILE A 57 3.61 1.50 1.09
N ASN A 58 2.55 2.09 0.59
CA ASN A 58 1.47 2.74 1.31
C ASN A 58 0.47 1.68 1.79
N ASN A 59 0.84 0.95 2.86
CA ASN A 59 0.09 -0.18 3.38
C ASN A 59 -0.79 0.17 4.60
N ALA A 60 -0.34 1.08 5.48
CA ALA A 60 -1.13 1.46 6.66
C ALA A 60 -2.46 2.11 6.24
N HIS A 61 -3.55 1.75 6.94
CA HIS A 61 -4.86 2.32 6.73
C HIS A 61 -5.35 3.00 8.03
N ASN A 62 -5.77 4.26 7.90
CA ASN A 62 -6.46 5.02 8.94
C ASN A 62 -7.34 6.10 8.28
N GLY A 63 -8.61 5.78 8.03
CA GLY A 63 -9.51 6.71 7.34
C GLY A 63 -8.98 7.10 5.95
N TYR A 64 -9.11 8.37 5.62
CA TYR A 64 -8.60 8.94 4.37
C TYR A 64 -7.09 9.21 4.38
N ALA A 65 -6.41 9.05 5.52
CA ALA A 65 -5.00 9.37 5.66
C ALA A 65 -4.07 8.57 4.72
N GLN A 66 -4.51 7.39 4.26
CA GLN A 66 -3.78 6.64 3.23
C GLN A 66 -3.80 7.37 1.87
N THR A 67 -4.89 8.04 1.55
CA THR A 67 -5.02 8.88 0.34
C THR A 67 -4.20 10.16 0.49
N ASP A 68 -4.25 10.81 1.65
CA ASP A 68 -3.42 11.99 1.93
C ASP A 68 -1.93 11.66 1.79
N MET A 69 -1.49 10.51 2.35
CA MET A 69 -0.11 10.04 2.25
C MET A 69 0.31 9.81 0.79
N LEU A 70 -0.60 9.27 -0.07
CA LEU A 70 -0.32 9.11 -1.49
C LEU A 70 -0.01 10.45 -2.16
N TYR A 71 -0.85 11.48 -1.95
CA TYR A 71 -0.61 12.81 -2.52
C TYR A 71 0.65 13.46 -1.99
N ASP A 72 0.90 13.35 -0.68
CA ASP A 72 2.07 13.93 -0.05
C ASP A 72 3.38 13.35 -0.62
N ILE A 73 3.46 12.02 -0.79
CA ILE A 73 4.61 11.34 -1.41
C ILE A 73 4.71 11.67 -2.91
N TRP A 74 3.58 11.65 -3.63
CA TRP A 74 3.58 11.93 -5.05
C TRP A 74 4.07 13.35 -5.35
N ASN A 75 3.63 14.35 -4.59
CA ASN A 75 4.12 15.73 -4.71
C ASN A 75 5.64 15.82 -4.57
N LYS A 76 6.23 14.99 -3.71
CA LYS A 76 7.68 14.92 -3.52
C LYS A 76 8.40 14.16 -4.63
N TRP A 77 7.79 13.12 -5.18
CA TRP A 77 8.43 12.15 -6.07
C TRP A 77 8.05 12.27 -7.54
N GLN A 78 7.08 13.10 -7.91
CA GLN A 78 6.49 13.15 -9.25
C GLN A 78 7.51 13.21 -10.39
N ASP A 79 8.63 13.92 -10.23
CA ASP A 79 9.67 14.08 -11.24
C ASP A 79 10.80 13.05 -11.14
N THR A 80 10.64 12.03 -10.32
CA THR A 80 11.62 10.96 -10.09
C THR A 80 11.16 9.64 -10.71
N ASN A 81 12.12 8.73 -10.98
CA ASN A 81 11.81 7.36 -11.46
C ASN A 81 11.51 6.39 -10.31
N LYS A 82 10.85 6.87 -9.24
CA LYS A 82 10.48 6.06 -8.08
C LYS A 82 9.11 5.42 -8.26
N LEU A 83 8.78 4.50 -7.36
CA LEU A 83 7.53 3.74 -7.38
C LEU A 83 6.75 3.92 -6.07
N ILE A 84 5.49 4.30 -6.18
CA ILE A 84 4.52 4.29 -5.08
C ILE A 84 3.59 3.08 -5.29
N VAL A 85 3.50 2.24 -4.28
CA VAL A 85 2.62 1.06 -4.24
C VAL A 85 1.53 1.30 -3.21
N ASN A 86 0.28 1.34 -3.63
CA ASN A 86 -0.86 1.47 -2.73
C ASN A 86 -1.51 0.12 -2.48
N ILE A 87 -1.85 -0.16 -1.22
CA ILE A 87 -2.61 -1.36 -0.84
C ILE A 87 -4.09 -1.00 -0.72
N GLY A 88 -4.83 -1.37 -1.76
CA GLY A 88 -6.26 -1.19 -1.90
C GLY A 88 -7.09 -2.39 -1.42
N SER A 89 -8.32 -2.48 -1.89
CA SER A 89 -9.25 -3.55 -1.57
C SER A 89 -10.27 -3.75 -2.68
N ASN A 90 -10.69 -4.97 -2.94
CA ASN A 90 -11.77 -5.28 -3.87
C ASN A 90 -13.17 -4.83 -3.37
N THR A 91 -13.26 -4.32 -2.15
CA THR A 91 -14.51 -3.73 -1.63
C THR A 91 -15.02 -2.57 -2.49
N THR A 92 -14.15 -2.02 -3.34
CA THR A 92 -14.45 -0.94 -4.28
C THR A 92 -15.14 -1.41 -5.57
N ASP A 93 -15.17 -2.72 -5.84
CA ASP A 93 -15.64 -3.28 -7.11
C ASP A 93 -17.18 -3.41 -7.17
N GLY A 94 -17.88 -2.97 -6.15
CA GLY A 94 -19.35 -3.04 -6.11
C GLY A 94 -19.98 -2.02 -5.16
N ILE A 95 -21.27 -1.81 -5.34
CA ILE A 95 -22.08 -0.96 -4.47
C ILE A 95 -22.46 -1.75 -3.22
N LYS A 96 -22.18 -1.19 -2.04
CA LYS A 96 -22.62 -1.78 -0.77
C LYS A 96 -24.08 -1.44 -0.50
N SER A 97 -24.83 -2.41 -0.01
CA SER A 97 -26.24 -2.25 0.36
C SER A 97 -26.45 -1.48 1.68
N HIS A 98 -25.38 -1.17 2.39
CA HIS A 98 -25.39 -0.47 3.69
C HIS A 98 -24.23 0.53 3.75
N ALA A 99 -24.32 1.45 4.72
CA ALA A 99 -23.24 2.41 4.96
C ALA A 99 -21.95 1.69 5.34
N HIS A 100 -20.89 1.88 4.53
CA HIS A 100 -19.61 1.21 4.71
C HIS A 100 -18.46 2.19 4.46
N LYS A 101 -18.06 2.89 5.52
CA LYS A 101 -17.06 3.96 5.48
C LYS A 101 -15.73 3.49 4.87
N TYR A 102 -15.26 2.30 5.24
CA TYR A 102 -14.04 1.71 4.70
C TYR A 102 -14.05 1.62 3.16
N THR A 103 -15.20 1.28 2.55
CA THR A 103 -15.33 1.26 1.09
C THR A 103 -15.12 2.65 0.50
N ALA A 104 -15.73 3.69 1.08
CA ALA A 104 -15.55 5.07 0.61
C ALA A 104 -14.09 5.53 0.71
N GLU A 105 -13.40 5.19 1.80
CA GLU A 105 -11.99 5.48 2.00
C GLU A 105 -11.10 4.77 0.96
N LYS A 106 -11.40 3.51 0.63
CA LYS A 106 -10.68 2.75 -0.41
C LYS A 106 -11.01 3.21 -1.84
N ILE A 107 -12.23 3.66 -2.11
CA ILE A 107 -12.59 4.31 -3.38
C ILE A 107 -11.78 5.60 -3.58
N ALA A 108 -11.64 6.41 -2.54
CA ALA A 108 -10.82 7.62 -2.61
C ALA A 108 -9.37 7.30 -2.98
N LEU A 109 -8.77 6.29 -2.33
CA LEU A 109 -7.42 5.83 -2.66
C LEU A 109 -7.31 5.29 -4.10
N GLU A 110 -8.29 4.50 -4.54
CA GLU A 110 -8.33 3.96 -5.90
C GLU A 110 -8.37 5.08 -6.94
N LYS A 111 -9.29 6.03 -6.79
CA LYS A 111 -9.41 7.15 -7.75
C LYS A 111 -8.20 8.07 -7.75
N ALA A 112 -7.60 8.32 -6.59
CA ALA A 112 -6.33 9.04 -6.51
C ALA A 112 -5.20 8.26 -7.20
N SER A 113 -5.12 6.94 -7.02
CA SER A 113 -4.13 6.09 -7.69
C SER A 113 -4.30 6.11 -9.21
N ASP A 114 -5.54 5.98 -9.71
CA ASP A 114 -5.86 6.04 -11.15
C ASP A 114 -5.46 7.40 -11.74
N GLN A 115 -5.76 8.49 -11.03
CA GLN A 115 -5.41 9.85 -11.46
C GLN A 115 -3.90 10.03 -11.61
N LEU A 116 -3.12 9.52 -10.66
CA LEU A 116 -1.68 9.75 -10.59
C LEU A 116 -0.86 8.73 -11.39
N ALA A 117 -1.41 7.55 -11.69
CA ALA A 117 -0.68 6.45 -12.34
C ALA A 117 -0.08 6.82 -13.71
N ASN A 118 -0.75 7.72 -14.45
CA ASN A 118 -0.35 8.11 -15.80
C ASN A 118 0.26 9.51 -15.88
N GLN A 119 0.57 10.12 -14.72
CA GLN A 119 1.18 11.44 -14.65
C GLN A 119 2.67 11.34 -14.34
N ASN A 120 3.46 12.21 -14.95
CA ASN A 120 4.89 12.43 -14.69
C ASN A 120 5.76 11.14 -14.72
N LYS A 121 6.93 11.18 -14.06
CA LYS A 121 7.91 10.08 -14.07
C LYS A 121 7.65 9.06 -12.95
N CYS A 122 7.17 9.51 -11.80
CA CYS A 122 6.88 8.61 -10.68
C CYS A 122 5.78 7.61 -11.06
N LYS A 123 6.05 6.34 -10.85
CA LYS A 123 5.07 5.28 -11.10
C LYS A 123 4.17 5.13 -9.87
N VAL A 124 2.88 5.00 -10.08
CA VAL A 124 1.90 4.68 -9.03
C VAL A 124 1.19 3.40 -9.41
N THR A 125 1.15 2.44 -8.50
CA THR A 125 0.51 1.13 -8.70
C THR A 125 -0.43 0.83 -7.54
N LEU A 126 -1.62 0.31 -7.84
CA LEU A 126 -2.61 -0.11 -6.86
C LEU A 126 -2.75 -1.64 -6.85
N PHE A 127 -2.55 -2.26 -5.71
CA PHE A 127 -2.89 -3.67 -5.48
C PHE A 127 -4.22 -3.75 -4.72
N LYS A 128 -5.24 -4.33 -5.33
CA LYS A 128 -6.55 -4.58 -4.72
C LYS A 128 -6.61 -6.03 -4.26
N PHE A 129 -6.91 -6.25 -3.02
CA PHE A 129 -7.06 -7.60 -2.46
C PHE A 129 -8.49 -7.85 -2.00
N GLY A 130 -8.94 -9.10 -2.19
CA GLY A 130 -10.04 -9.67 -1.44
C GLY A 130 -9.67 -9.85 0.03
N TRP A 131 -10.26 -10.83 0.70
CA TRP A 131 -9.88 -11.12 2.08
C TRP A 131 -8.41 -11.55 2.16
N VAL A 132 -7.61 -10.83 2.94
CA VAL A 132 -6.24 -11.22 3.31
C VAL A 132 -6.24 -11.70 4.75
N GLY A 133 -5.84 -12.95 4.98
CA GLY A 133 -5.88 -13.64 6.28
C GLY A 133 -4.86 -13.12 7.29
N SER A 134 -4.91 -11.82 7.58
CA SER A 134 -4.17 -11.25 8.71
C SER A 134 -4.86 -11.60 10.02
N GLU A 135 -4.11 -11.60 11.14
CA GLU A 135 -4.64 -11.84 12.49
C GLU A 135 -5.90 -10.99 12.75
N ARG A 136 -5.86 -9.69 12.41
CA ARG A 136 -7.02 -8.80 12.56
C ARG A 136 -8.25 -9.27 11.78
N VAL A 137 -8.07 -9.77 10.57
CA VAL A 137 -9.17 -10.25 9.71
C VAL A 137 -9.73 -11.55 10.30
N LEU A 138 -8.87 -12.50 10.61
CA LEU A 138 -9.31 -13.81 11.13
C LEU A 138 -9.93 -13.73 12.52
N THR A 139 -9.56 -12.74 13.35
CA THR A 139 -10.17 -12.50 14.66
C THR A 139 -11.56 -11.87 14.56
N ASN A 140 -11.77 -10.95 13.60
CA ASN A 140 -13.01 -10.16 13.55
C ASN A 140 -14.01 -10.62 12.48
N TYR A 141 -13.59 -11.50 11.59
CA TYR A 141 -14.38 -11.97 10.45
C TYR A 141 -14.16 -13.45 10.24
N THR A 142 -15.12 -14.12 9.62
CA THR A 142 -15.05 -15.54 9.27
C THR A 142 -15.21 -15.71 7.74
N PRO A 143 -14.21 -15.26 6.94
CA PRO A 143 -14.32 -15.41 5.48
C PRO A 143 -14.24 -16.90 5.10
N ASP A 144 -15.08 -17.33 4.15
CA ASP A 144 -15.07 -18.70 3.62
C ASP A 144 -13.73 -19.05 2.96
N SER A 145 -13.07 -18.04 2.37
CA SER A 145 -11.73 -18.17 1.80
C SER A 145 -10.94 -16.85 1.94
N TYR A 146 -9.62 -16.95 1.95
CA TYR A 146 -8.73 -15.79 2.04
C TYR A 146 -7.37 -16.06 1.39
N ILE A 147 -6.71 -15.00 0.97
CA ILE A 147 -5.31 -15.01 0.54
C ILE A 147 -4.43 -14.94 1.79
N THR A 148 -3.42 -15.79 1.90
CA THR A 148 -2.48 -15.67 3.04
C THR A 148 -1.70 -14.35 2.96
N VAL A 149 -1.26 -13.82 4.09
CA VAL A 149 -0.43 -12.60 4.10
C VAL A 149 0.88 -12.82 3.33
N ASP A 150 1.43 -14.03 3.37
CA ASP A 150 2.67 -14.39 2.70
C ASP A 150 2.49 -14.45 1.18
N ASP A 151 1.40 -15.04 0.67
CA ASP A 151 1.10 -15.07 -0.76
C ASP A 151 0.84 -13.66 -1.31
N ALA A 152 0.09 -12.83 -0.56
CA ALA A 152 -0.14 -11.44 -0.94
C ALA A 152 1.18 -10.64 -0.98
N ALA A 153 2.03 -10.80 0.02
CA ALA A 153 3.34 -10.14 0.09
C ALA A 153 4.27 -10.60 -1.04
N LYS A 154 4.34 -11.91 -1.28
CA LYS A 154 5.13 -12.51 -2.36
C LYS A 154 4.69 -11.96 -3.72
N TYR A 155 3.38 -11.90 -3.97
CA TYR A 155 2.84 -11.34 -5.21
C TYR A 155 3.23 -9.87 -5.39
N ILE A 156 3.12 -9.04 -4.34
CA ILE A 156 3.52 -7.63 -4.38
C ILE A 156 4.99 -7.51 -4.77
N ILE A 157 5.89 -8.21 -4.05
CA ILE A 157 7.35 -8.08 -4.27
C ILE A 157 7.75 -8.62 -5.64
N GLN A 158 7.19 -9.74 -6.09
CA GLN A 158 7.46 -10.28 -7.42
C GLN A 158 7.00 -9.29 -8.51
N THR A 159 5.82 -8.70 -8.36
CA THR A 159 5.28 -7.75 -9.32
C THR A 159 6.12 -6.47 -9.37
N ILE A 160 6.56 -5.93 -8.22
CA ILE A 160 7.47 -4.77 -8.17
C ILE A 160 8.75 -5.07 -8.97
N ASN A 161 9.32 -6.25 -8.81
CA ASN A 161 10.55 -6.65 -9.51
C ASN A 161 10.35 -6.81 -11.04
N LEU A 162 9.14 -7.07 -11.50
CA LEU A 162 8.82 -7.22 -12.93
C LEU A 162 8.50 -5.88 -13.63
N THR A 163 8.14 -4.82 -12.89
CA THR A 163 7.66 -3.54 -13.46
C THR A 163 8.76 -2.59 -13.94
N HIS A 164 9.96 -3.09 -14.24
CA HIS A 164 11.03 -2.23 -14.73
C HIS A 164 10.76 -1.59 -16.10
N ASN A 165 10.08 -2.32 -17.00
CA ASN A 165 9.89 -1.93 -18.39
C ASN A 165 8.46 -1.46 -18.75
N TYR A 166 7.52 -1.46 -17.80
CA TYR A 166 6.12 -1.04 -18.03
C TYR A 166 5.52 -0.41 -16.78
N ARG A 167 4.39 0.24 -16.95
CA ARG A 167 3.56 0.74 -15.84
C ARG A 167 2.45 -0.26 -15.57
N LEU A 168 2.41 -0.80 -14.36
CA LEU A 168 1.24 -1.49 -13.84
C LEU A 168 0.39 -0.45 -13.10
N VAL A 169 -0.80 -0.17 -13.60
CA VAL A 169 -1.71 0.80 -12.98
C VAL A 169 -2.41 0.18 -11.78
N SER A 170 -3.06 -0.97 -12.00
CA SER A 170 -3.74 -1.70 -10.92
C SER A 170 -3.78 -3.19 -11.20
N THR A 171 -3.95 -3.96 -10.14
CA THR A 171 -4.19 -5.41 -10.20
C THR A 171 -5.08 -5.84 -9.04
N THR A 172 -5.93 -6.85 -9.27
CA THR A 172 -6.85 -7.39 -8.26
C THR A 172 -6.56 -8.87 -8.03
N LEU A 173 -6.40 -9.27 -6.77
CA LEU A 173 -6.33 -10.67 -6.36
C LEU A 173 -7.54 -11.00 -5.48
N LEU A 174 -8.18 -12.12 -5.81
CA LEU A 174 -9.29 -12.68 -5.05
C LEU A 174 -8.88 -14.05 -4.49
N PRO A 175 -9.36 -14.44 -3.33
CA PRO A 175 -9.23 -15.83 -2.87
C PRO A 175 -9.98 -16.76 -3.80
N LYS A 176 -9.58 -18.02 -3.85
CA LYS A 176 -10.26 -19.08 -4.60
C LYS A 176 -11.55 -19.48 -3.92
#